data_8e7ab0490213559ef8d020c6bca20c20
#
_entry.id   8e7ab0490213559ef8d020c6bca20c20
#
_cell.length_a   1.000
_cell.length_b   1.000
_cell.length_c   1.000
_cell.angle_alpha   90.00
_cell.angle_beta   90.00
_cell.angle_gamma   90.00
#
_symmetry.space_group_name_H-M   'P 1'
#
loop_
_entity.id
_entity.type
_entity.pdbx_description
1 polymer ?
#
loop_
_entity_poly.entity_id
_entity_poly.type
_entity_poly.pdbx_seq_one_letter_code
_entity_poly.pdbx_strand_id
1 'polypeptide(L)'
;ILRLPVFVKGAYLGLGDLHAAMGDGEVSVTGLEVFGEVDLDLSLEKGASLPCPLLHDGDEVSFLASAETVDGAIHASTGYMHDFLLAKTSLNADEALMLMSLCGHARISQIVDPLKTARFAMPVSVLAKFGVVVE
;
A
#
# COMPACT_ATOMS: atom_id res chain seq x y z
N ILE A 1 3.06 9.64 -2.53
CA ILE A 1 2.41 10.01 -1.24
C ILE A 1 2.19 8.73 -0.45
N LEU A 2 2.61 8.73 0.81
CA LEU A 2 2.33 7.61 1.73
C LEU A 2 1.35 8.11 2.81
N ARG A 3 0.20 7.46 2.90
CA ARG A 3 -0.78 7.69 3.97
C ARG A 3 -0.66 6.60 5.01
N LEU A 4 -0.49 7.00 6.25
CA LEU A 4 -0.36 6.07 7.38
C LEU A 4 -1.54 6.25 8.35
N PRO A 5 -2.14 5.14 8.82
CA PRO A 5 -3.13 5.23 9.88
C PRO A 5 -2.48 5.69 11.19
N VAL A 6 -3.19 6.54 11.95
CA VAL A 6 -2.75 7.00 13.27
C VAL A 6 -3.57 6.29 14.34
N PHE A 7 -2.95 5.36 15.06
CA PHE A 7 -3.62 4.53 16.07
C PHE A 7 -3.52 5.10 17.50
N VAL A 8 -2.57 6.01 17.73
CA VAL A 8 -2.31 6.55 19.07
C VAL A 8 -2.20 8.08 19.04
N LYS A 9 -2.59 8.71 20.13
CA LYS A 9 -2.43 10.16 20.29
C LYS A 9 -0.95 10.53 20.25
N GLY A 10 -0.60 11.51 19.45
CA GLY A 10 0.77 11.98 19.27
C GLY A 10 1.49 11.38 18.07
N ALA A 11 1.08 10.22 17.59
CA ALA A 11 1.59 9.55 16.38
C ALA A 11 3.08 9.80 16.13
N TYR A 12 3.94 9.01 16.71
CA TYR A 12 5.39 9.16 16.52
C TYR A 12 5.79 8.71 15.11
N LEU A 13 6.45 9.61 14.36
CA LEU A 13 7.02 9.29 13.07
C LEU A 13 8.49 8.88 13.25
N GLY A 14 8.86 7.76 12.63
CA GLY A 14 10.24 7.33 12.47
C GLY A 14 10.50 7.04 10.99
N LEU A 15 11.68 7.38 10.52
CA LEU A 15 12.18 7.11 9.18
C LEU A 15 13.63 6.63 9.27
N GLY A 16 13.98 5.65 8.45
CA GLY A 16 15.33 5.11 8.40
C GLY A 16 15.43 3.98 7.40
N ASP A 17 16.53 3.25 7.45
CA ASP A 17 16.78 2.06 6.64
C ASP A 17 16.73 2.38 5.14
N LEU A 18 17.65 3.28 4.73
CA LEU A 18 17.68 3.79 3.36
C LEU A 18 18.40 2.81 2.43
N HIS A 19 17.71 2.35 1.41
CA HIS A 19 18.25 1.48 0.37
C HIS A 19 18.34 2.21 -0.97
N ALA A 20 19.53 2.27 -1.57
CA ALA A 20 19.69 2.80 -2.93
C ALA A 20 19.09 1.86 -3.99
N ALA A 21 18.99 0.58 -3.70
CA ALA A 21 18.31 -0.42 -4.51
C ALA A 21 17.86 -1.59 -3.63
N MET A 22 16.66 -2.08 -3.90
CA MET A 22 16.09 -3.26 -3.27
C MET A 22 15.13 -3.93 -4.26
N GLY A 23 15.28 -5.21 -4.48
CA GLY A 23 14.31 -6.00 -5.26
C GLY A 23 13.10 -6.40 -4.41
N ASP A 24 11.99 -6.73 -5.07
CA ASP A 24 10.80 -7.26 -4.42
C ASP A 24 11.16 -8.50 -3.57
N GLY A 25 10.70 -8.48 -2.33
CA GLY A 25 10.94 -9.54 -1.35
C GLY A 25 12.13 -9.32 -0.43
N GLU A 26 13.12 -8.50 -0.79
CA GLU A 26 14.34 -8.28 0.01
C GLU A 26 14.96 -9.61 0.49
N VAL A 27 15.06 -10.57 -0.39
CA VAL A 27 15.19 -12.01 -0.10
C VAL A 27 16.41 -12.45 0.72
N SER A 28 17.40 -11.58 0.89
CA SER A 28 18.60 -11.85 1.68
C SER A 28 18.73 -10.98 2.94
N VAL A 29 17.65 -10.35 3.38
CA VAL A 29 17.63 -9.44 4.55
C VAL A 29 18.47 -8.18 4.35
N THR A 30 18.76 -7.81 3.12
CA THR A 30 19.55 -6.60 2.83
C THR A 30 19.20 -6.02 1.45
N GLY A 31 18.99 -4.73 1.41
CA GLY A 31 19.08 -3.94 0.20
C GLY A 31 20.50 -3.39 0.01
N LEU A 32 20.67 -2.43 -0.89
CA LEU A 32 21.90 -1.67 -1.01
C LEU A 32 21.89 -0.53 0.02
N GLU A 33 22.45 -0.80 1.17
CA GLU A 33 22.45 0.11 2.32
C GLU A 33 23.19 1.41 2.00
N VAL A 34 22.57 2.55 2.26
CA VAL A 34 23.17 3.87 2.04
C VAL A 34 22.76 4.83 3.15
N PHE A 35 23.62 5.84 3.36
CA PHE A 35 23.19 7.03 4.08
C PHE A 35 22.46 7.98 3.11
N GLY A 36 21.61 8.85 3.64
CA GLY A 36 20.92 9.85 2.83
C GLY A 36 20.21 10.89 3.67
N GLU A 37 19.68 11.89 2.98
CA GLU A 37 18.82 12.92 3.54
C GLU A 37 17.44 12.78 2.90
N VAL A 38 16.39 13.02 3.68
CA VAL A 38 15.01 12.95 3.21
C VAL A 38 14.26 14.20 3.63
N ASP A 39 13.74 14.93 2.65
CA ASP A 39 12.80 16.02 2.88
C ASP A 39 11.38 15.50 2.93
N LEU A 40 10.64 15.81 3.99
CA LEU A 40 9.27 15.35 4.19
C LEU A 40 8.32 16.53 4.33
N ASP A 41 7.23 16.48 3.55
CA ASP A 41 6.05 17.28 3.79
C ASP A 41 5.04 16.44 4.60
N LEU A 42 4.72 16.91 5.81
CA LEU A 42 3.82 16.21 6.71
C LEU A 42 2.48 16.96 6.82
N SER A 43 1.41 16.23 6.64
CA SER A 43 0.06 16.72 6.87
C SER A 43 -0.75 15.76 7.73
N LEU A 44 -1.75 16.26 8.43
CA LEU A 44 -2.66 15.45 9.23
C LEU A 44 -4.10 15.60 8.71
N GLU A 45 -4.66 14.52 8.23
CA GLU A 45 -6.05 14.42 7.81
C GLU A 45 -6.91 13.95 9.00
N LYS A 46 -7.63 14.88 9.63
CA LYS A 46 -8.47 14.59 10.79
C LYS A 46 -9.79 13.97 10.34
N GLY A 47 -10.22 12.92 11.05
CA GLY A 47 -11.50 12.24 10.78
C GLY A 47 -11.43 11.25 9.61
N ALA A 48 -10.29 11.13 8.93
CA ALA A 48 -10.06 10.05 7.98
C ALA A 48 -9.91 8.71 8.72
N SER A 49 -10.44 7.65 8.12
CA SER A 49 -10.24 6.28 8.58
C SER A 49 -9.50 5.51 7.49
N LEU A 50 -8.32 5.01 7.85
CA LEU A 50 -7.49 4.21 6.97
C LEU A 50 -7.15 2.90 7.68
N PRO A 51 -7.49 1.73 7.11
CA PRO A 51 -7.28 0.45 7.80
C PRO A 51 -5.81 0.01 7.83
N CYS A 52 -5.03 0.44 6.85
CA CYS A 52 -3.62 0.07 6.69
C CYS A 52 -2.90 1.14 5.87
N PRO A 53 -1.56 1.09 5.71
CA PRO A 53 -0.85 2.02 4.85
C PRO A 53 -1.36 2.00 3.41
N LEU A 54 -1.51 3.18 2.82
CA LEU A 54 -1.86 3.39 1.41
C LEU A 54 -0.76 4.20 0.76
N LEU A 55 -0.20 3.65 -0.31
CA LEU A 55 0.84 4.27 -1.11
C LEU A 55 0.26 4.72 -2.45
N HIS A 56 0.46 5.99 -2.79
CA HIS A 56 0.29 6.51 -4.14
C HIS A 56 1.68 6.80 -4.71
N ASP A 57 2.11 5.99 -5.64
CA ASP A 57 3.41 6.05 -6.28
C ASP A 57 3.22 6.29 -7.78
N GLY A 58 3.14 7.59 -8.15
CA GLY A 58 2.99 8.02 -9.52
C GLY A 58 1.75 7.42 -10.21
N ASP A 59 1.93 6.28 -10.86
CA ASP A 59 0.91 5.67 -11.69
C ASP A 59 0.03 4.63 -10.98
N GLU A 60 0.35 4.28 -9.75
CA GLU A 60 -0.34 3.22 -8.98
C GLU A 60 -0.75 3.67 -7.58
N VAL A 61 -1.84 3.08 -7.12
CA VAL A 61 -2.29 3.15 -5.72
C VAL A 61 -2.25 1.75 -5.13
N SER A 62 -1.62 1.61 -3.98
CA SER A 62 -1.42 0.31 -3.34
C SER A 62 -1.86 0.34 -1.88
N PHE A 63 -2.56 -0.69 -1.44
CA PHE A 63 -2.73 -1.01 -0.03
C PHE A 63 -1.66 -2.00 0.42
N LEU A 64 -1.02 -1.71 1.55
CA LEU A 64 0.02 -2.55 2.13
C LEU A 64 -0.52 -3.31 3.32
N ALA A 65 -0.22 -4.59 3.40
CA ALA A 65 -0.59 -5.42 4.54
C ALA A 65 0.55 -6.35 4.95
N SER A 66 0.62 -6.64 6.24
CA SER A 66 1.59 -7.59 6.80
C SER A 66 0.87 -8.73 7.50
N ALA A 67 1.39 -9.95 7.35
CA ALA A 67 0.87 -11.17 7.97
C ALA A 67 2.00 -12.18 8.20
N GLU A 68 1.74 -13.25 8.93
CA GLU A 68 2.71 -14.33 9.18
C GLU A 68 3.17 -15.02 7.88
N THR A 69 2.32 -15.04 6.86
CA THR A 69 2.61 -15.63 5.56
C THR A 69 2.40 -14.62 4.42
N VAL A 70 3.10 -14.83 3.31
CA VAL A 70 2.93 -14.01 2.10
C VAL A 70 1.49 -14.09 1.59
N ASP A 71 0.90 -15.28 1.56
CA ASP A 71 -0.50 -15.47 1.15
C ASP A 71 -1.47 -14.67 2.02
N GLY A 72 -1.25 -14.67 3.33
CA GLY A 72 -2.04 -13.87 4.27
C GLY A 72 -1.91 -12.37 4.02
N ALA A 73 -0.69 -11.89 3.75
CA ALA A 73 -0.45 -10.48 3.44
C ALA A 73 -1.08 -10.06 2.10
N ILE A 74 -0.98 -10.90 1.06
CA ILE A 74 -1.64 -10.68 -0.23
C ILE A 74 -3.16 -10.67 -0.06
N HIS A 75 -3.72 -11.64 0.66
CA HIS A 75 -5.16 -11.71 0.89
C HIS A 75 -5.68 -10.45 1.59
N ALA A 76 -4.99 -10.01 2.65
CA ALA A 76 -5.37 -8.81 3.38
C ALA A 76 -5.28 -7.54 2.52
N SER A 77 -4.17 -7.32 1.80
CA SER A 77 -4.00 -6.15 0.93
C SER A 77 -5.01 -6.11 -0.23
N THR A 78 -5.34 -7.29 -0.77
CA THR A 78 -6.39 -7.44 -1.80
C THR A 78 -7.76 -7.09 -1.24
N GLY A 79 -8.09 -7.55 -0.03
CA GLY A 79 -9.34 -7.21 0.66
C GLY A 79 -9.49 -5.71 0.88
N TYR A 80 -8.45 -5.03 1.34
CA TYR A 80 -8.48 -3.56 1.52
C TYR A 80 -8.71 -2.80 0.20
N MET A 81 -8.11 -3.25 -0.90
CA MET A 81 -8.37 -2.66 -2.22
C MET A 81 -9.81 -2.90 -2.67
N HIS A 82 -10.34 -4.09 -2.45
CA HIS A 82 -11.74 -4.42 -2.76
C HIS A 82 -12.70 -3.52 -1.99
N ASP A 83 -12.52 -3.39 -0.68
CA ASP A 83 -13.36 -2.52 0.16
C ASP A 83 -13.26 -1.04 -0.26
N PHE A 84 -12.06 -0.61 -0.65
CA PHE A 84 -11.84 0.72 -1.19
C PHE A 84 -12.64 0.96 -2.48
N LEU A 85 -12.62 0.00 -3.42
CA LEU A 85 -13.38 0.10 -4.66
C LEU A 85 -14.89 0.16 -4.39
N LEU A 86 -15.42 -0.67 -3.49
CA LEU A 86 -16.82 -0.63 -3.10
C LEU A 86 -17.21 0.70 -2.46
N ALA A 87 -16.32 1.29 -1.67
CA ALA A 87 -16.58 2.56 -1.01
C ALA A 87 -16.48 3.78 -1.95
N LYS A 88 -15.69 3.69 -3.02
CA LYS A 88 -15.34 4.83 -3.87
C LYS A 88 -15.96 4.78 -5.26
N THR A 89 -16.57 3.67 -5.65
CA THR A 89 -17.16 3.48 -6.98
C THR A 89 -18.61 2.99 -6.88
N SER A 90 -19.29 2.89 -8.00
CA SER A 90 -20.62 2.26 -8.10
C SER A 90 -20.55 0.76 -8.43
N LEU A 91 -19.37 0.15 -8.44
CA LEU A 91 -19.18 -1.27 -8.72
C LEU A 91 -19.79 -2.12 -7.60
N ASN A 92 -20.44 -3.21 -7.99
CA ASN A 92 -20.78 -4.26 -7.02
C ASN A 92 -19.57 -5.14 -6.71
N ALA A 93 -19.69 -6.05 -5.74
CA ALA A 93 -18.58 -6.86 -5.26
C ALA A 93 -17.93 -7.72 -6.36
N ASP A 94 -18.73 -8.33 -7.22
CA ASP A 94 -18.23 -9.18 -8.30
C ASP A 94 -17.54 -8.35 -9.38
N GLU A 95 -18.09 -7.19 -9.73
CA GLU A 95 -17.48 -6.26 -10.68
C GLU A 95 -16.16 -5.72 -10.18
N ALA A 96 -16.06 -5.37 -8.88
CA ALA A 96 -14.82 -4.93 -8.26
C ALA A 96 -13.76 -6.03 -8.31
N LEU A 97 -14.10 -7.28 -7.97
CA LEU A 97 -13.18 -8.43 -8.06
C LEU A 97 -12.74 -8.69 -9.50
N MET A 98 -13.64 -8.63 -10.48
CA MET A 98 -13.29 -8.77 -11.89
C MET A 98 -12.33 -7.68 -12.35
N LEU A 99 -12.59 -6.42 -11.98
CA LEU A 99 -11.71 -5.30 -12.30
C LEU A 99 -10.31 -5.50 -11.70
N MET A 100 -10.24 -5.88 -10.43
CA MET A 100 -8.98 -6.17 -9.75
C MET A 100 -8.22 -7.30 -10.42
N SER A 101 -8.91 -8.36 -10.86
CA SER A 101 -8.29 -9.48 -11.58
C SER A 101 -7.73 -9.09 -12.94
N LEU A 102 -8.36 -8.15 -13.64
CA LEU A 102 -7.95 -7.69 -14.97
C LEU A 102 -6.82 -6.67 -14.95
N CYS A 103 -6.76 -5.83 -13.94
CA CYS A 103 -5.91 -4.64 -13.93
C CYS A 103 -5.04 -4.49 -12.68
N GLY A 104 -5.30 -5.26 -11.62
CA GLY A 104 -4.58 -5.17 -10.36
C GLY A 104 -3.34 -6.06 -10.33
N HIS A 105 -2.41 -5.70 -9.45
CA HIS A 105 -1.13 -6.38 -9.30
C HIS A 105 -0.87 -6.72 -7.82
N ALA A 106 -0.80 -8.01 -7.50
CA ALA A 106 -0.28 -8.47 -6.23
C ALA A 106 1.25 -8.43 -6.28
N ARG A 107 1.88 -7.73 -5.33
CA ARG A 107 3.34 -7.57 -5.25
C ARG A 107 3.83 -7.86 -3.86
N ILE A 108 5.03 -8.42 -3.76
CA ILE A 108 5.69 -8.70 -2.48
C ILE A 108 6.60 -7.53 -2.13
N SER A 109 6.51 -7.01 -0.92
CA SER A 109 7.38 -5.94 -0.45
C SER A 109 8.61 -6.52 0.25
N GLN A 110 8.42 -7.39 1.25
CA GLN A 110 9.52 -8.11 1.91
C GLN A 110 9.04 -9.46 2.50
N ILE A 111 9.95 -10.42 2.60
CA ILE A 111 9.69 -11.76 3.16
C ILE A 111 10.63 -12.13 4.31
N VAL A 112 11.38 -11.18 4.82
CA VAL A 112 12.50 -11.42 5.76
C VAL A 112 12.14 -11.12 7.20
N ASP A 113 11.22 -10.20 7.44
CA ASP A 113 10.74 -9.88 8.78
C ASP A 113 9.83 -10.98 9.36
N PRO A 114 9.58 -10.98 10.67
CA PRO A 114 8.61 -11.89 11.28
C PRO A 114 7.25 -11.86 10.60
N LEU A 115 6.74 -10.66 10.27
CA LEU A 115 5.56 -10.50 9.41
C LEU A 115 6.00 -10.17 7.99
N LYS A 116 5.52 -10.95 7.03
CA LYS A 116 5.73 -10.72 5.60
C LYS A 116 4.84 -9.60 5.12
N THR A 117 5.37 -8.71 4.28
CA THR A 117 4.59 -7.58 3.75
C THR A 117 4.35 -7.73 2.25
N ALA A 118 3.10 -7.57 1.86
CA ALA A 118 2.69 -7.52 0.47
C ALA A 118 1.85 -6.27 0.21
N ARG A 119 1.69 -5.92 -1.06
CA ARG A 119 0.80 -4.86 -1.50
C ARG A 119 -0.05 -5.30 -2.68
N PHE A 120 -1.27 -4.78 -2.74
CA PHE A 120 -2.12 -4.90 -3.91
C PHE A 120 -2.26 -3.53 -4.55
N ALA A 121 -1.84 -3.41 -5.80
CA ALA A 121 -1.77 -2.16 -6.56
C ALA A 121 -2.81 -2.11 -7.66
N MET A 122 -3.40 -0.92 -7.88
CA MET A 122 -4.26 -0.61 -9.03
C MET A 122 -3.73 0.60 -9.77
N PRO A 123 -3.74 0.60 -11.12
CA PRO A 123 -3.35 1.76 -11.90
C PRO A 123 -4.28 2.95 -11.67
N VAL A 124 -3.71 4.14 -11.41
CA VAL A 124 -4.47 5.39 -11.25
C VAL A 124 -5.33 5.67 -12.49
N SER A 125 -4.82 5.40 -13.69
CA SER A 125 -5.55 5.58 -14.94
C SER A 125 -6.80 4.71 -15.08
N VAL A 126 -6.82 3.54 -14.43
CA VAL A 126 -8.01 2.68 -14.35
C VAL A 126 -8.97 3.22 -13.31
N LEU A 127 -8.49 3.54 -12.11
CA LEU A 127 -9.30 4.09 -11.02
C LEU A 127 -10.02 5.37 -11.42
N ALA A 128 -9.36 6.25 -12.18
CA ALA A 128 -9.93 7.50 -12.69
C ALA A 128 -11.15 7.28 -13.59
N LYS A 129 -11.20 6.17 -14.35
CA LYS A 129 -12.37 5.83 -15.20
C LYS A 129 -13.62 5.53 -14.38
N PHE A 130 -13.47 5.17 -13.12
CA PHE A 130 -14.56 4.93 -12.18
C PHE A 130 -14.78 6.09 -11.21
N GLY A 131 -14.21 7.27 -11.52
CA GLY A 131 -14.41 8.49 -10.74
C GLY A 131 -13.57 8.56 -9.45
N VAL A 132 -12.61 7.66 -9.26
CA VAL A 132 -11.71 7.70 -8.11
C VAL A 132 -10.59 8.70 -8.40
N VAL A 133 -10.56 9.78 -7.64
CA VAL A 133 -9.44 10.74 -7.63
C VAL A 133 -8.56 10.41 -6.43
N VAL A 134 -7.30 10.16 -6.68
CA VAL A 134 -6.29 9.94 -5.65
C VAL A 134 -5.36 11.15 -5.67
N GLU A 135 -5.50 12.00 -4.67
CA GLU A 135 -4.64 13.17 -4.44
C GLU A 135 -3.40 12.78 -3.65
#